data_e7bbc1e28fe7971c4bb60382b83aa8aa
#
_entry.id   e7bbc1e28fe7971c4bb60382b83aa8aa
#
_cell.length_a   1.000
_cell.length_b   1.000
_cell.length_c   1.000
_cell.angle_alpha   90.00
_cell.angle_beta   90.00
_cell.angle_gamma   90.00
#
_symmetry.space_group_name_H-M   'P 1'
#
loop_
_entity.id
_entity.type
_entity.pdbx_description
1 polymer ?
#
loop_
_entity_poly.entity_id
_entity_poly.type
_entity_poly.pdbx_seq_one_letter_code
_entity_poly.pdbx_strand_id
1 'polypeptide(L)'
;MGSEMCIRDRDESVPRKTIGAQKLILDLLKERAETGRVYIMNIDHCNSHSSFKDKVTMSNLCQEITLPTYPLSHIDDYLGEIALCILSAVNVGKVKSDDELEDLCDLSVRSLDELIDYQDYPVEAARIATKARRSLGIGFIGLAHYLAKLGYKYDSQEAWDAVHGLSESFQYYLLKSSLSLIHI
;
A
#
# COMPACT_ATOMS: atom_id res chain seq x y z
N MET A 1 -4.25 -26.76 -8.20
CA MET A 1 -3.36 -26.01 -9.11
C MET A 1 -2.04 -25.80 -8.37
N GLY A 2 -0.93 -26.34 -8.87
CA GLY A 2 0.38 -26.07 -8.29
C GLY A 2 0.75 -24.60 -8.49
N SER A 3 1.37 -23.97 -7.48
CA SER A 3 1.91 -22.63 -7.63
C SER A 3 2.95 -22.59 -8.77
N GLU A 4 3.21 -21.45 -9.38
CA GLU A 4 4.26 -21.29 -10.40
C GLU A 4 5.63 -21.78 -9.92
N MET A 5 5.90 -21.70 -8.62
CA MET A 5 7.10 -22.29 -8.01
C MET A 5 7.18 -23.81 -8.24
N CYS A 6 6.07 -24.53 -8.13
CA CYS A 6 6.06 -25.98 -8.38
C CYS A 6 6.27 -26.35 -9.86
N ILE A 7 5.95 -25.47 -10.79
CA ILE A 7 6.21 -25.67 -12.23
C ILE A 7 7.71 -25.50 -12.50
N ARG A 8 8.34 -24.46 -11.97
CA ARG A 8 9.79 -24.21 -12.09
C ARG A 8 10.63 -25.27 -11.40
N ASP A 9 10.14 -25.84 -10.31
CA ASP A 9 10.82 -26.95 -9.61
C ASP A 9 10.94 -28.23 -10.47
N ARG A 10 10.10 -28.38 -11.49
CA ARG A 10 10.11 -29.51 -12.42
C ARG A 10 10.88 -29.25 -13.71
N ASP A 11 11.27 -28.02 -13.96
CA ASP A 11 12.04 -27.65 -15.15
C ASP A 11 13.53 -27.80 -14.89
N GLU A 12 14.12 -28.87 -15.42
CA GLU A 12 15.53 -29.19 -15.26
C GLU A 12 16.48 -28.22 -15.98
N SER A 13 15.99 -27.41 -16.92
CA SER A 13 16.78 -26.41 -17.62
C SER A 13 17.09 -25.19 -16.75
N VAL A 14 16.36 -24.98 -15.66
CA VAL A 14 16.58 -23.89 -14.72
C VAL A 14 17.78 -24.18 -13.82
N PRO A 15 18.83 -23.34 -13.80
CA PRO A 15 19.97 -23.50 -12.91
C PRO A 15 19.53 -23.60 -11.44
N ARG A 16 20.01 -24.60 -10.72
CA ARG A 16 19.63 -24.85 -9.33
C ARG A 16 20.82 -24.88 -8.41
N LYS A 17 20.63 -24.42 -7.19
CA LYS A 17 21.57 -24.55 -6.10
C LYS A 17 20.86 -25.00 -4.85
N THR A 18 21.30 -26.11 -4.27
CA THR A 18 20.79 -26.58 -2.96
C THR A 18 21.55 -25.88 -1.84
N ILE A 19 20.84 -25.30 -0.92
CA ILE A 19 21.38 -24.66 0.29
C ILE A 19 20.61 -25.18 1.53
N GLY A 20 21.30 -25.26 2.67
CA GLY A 20 20.63 -25.59 3.93
C GLY A 20 19.68 -24.49 4.36
N ALA A 21 18.45 -24.82 4.69
CA ALA A 21 17.42 -23.86 5.09
C ALA A 21 17.86 -23.01 6.31
N GLN A 22 18.50 -23.64 7.31
CA GLN A 22 19.03 -22.93 8.47
C GLN A 22 20.08 -21.88 8.07
N LYS A 23 21.01 -22.25 7.17
CA LYS A 23 22.01 -21.32 6.67
C LYS A 23 21.36 -20.14 5.93
N LEU A 24 20.38 -20.41 5.07
CA LEU A 24 19.66 -19.37 4.33
C LEU A 24 19.00 -18.36 5.27
N ILE A 25 18.28 -18.86 6.29
CA ILE A 25 17.61 -17.98 7.27
C ILE A 25 18.62 -17.14 8.07
N LEU A 26 19.73 -17.75 8.49
CA LEU A 26 20.75 -17.02 9.23
C LEU A 26 21.45 -15.96 8.36
N ASP A 27 21.75 -16.28 7.11
CA ASP A 27 22.33 -15.31 6.16
C ASP A 27 21.36 -14.15 5.88
N LEU A 28 20.06 -14.42 5.70
CA LEU A 28 19.02 -13.39 5.53
C LEU A 28 18.91 -12.48 6.77
N LEU A 29 18.84 -13.05 7.96
CA LEU A 29 18.72 -12.28 9.20
C LEU A 29 19.97 -11.45 9.47
N LYS A 30 21.15 -12.00 9.16
CA LYS A 30 22.43 -11.28 9.27
C LYS A 30 22.45 -10.08 8.32
N GLU A 31 22.16 -10.29 7.03
CA GLU A 31 22.13 -9.22 6.05
C GLU A 31 21.10 -8.13 6.43
N ARG A 32 19.94 -8.53 6.89
CA ARG A 32 18.92 -7.60 7.38
C ARG A 32 19.40 -6.77 8.57
N ALA A 33 20.08 -7.39 9.55
CA ALA A 33 20.60 -6.70 10.72
C ALA A 33 21.75 -5.75 10.38
N GLU A 34 22.64 -6.15 9.47
CA GLU A 34 23.82 -5.38 9.10
C GLU A 34 23.50 -4.21 8.14
N THR A 35 22.55 -4.38 7.22
CA THR A 35 22.30 -3.40 6.15
C THR A 35 20.94 -2.70 6.26
N GLY A 36 19.96 -3.31 6.92
CA GLY A 36 18.58 -2.84 6.95
C GLY A 36 17.84 -2.88 5.60
N ARG A 37 18.42 -3.50 4.58
CA ARG A 37 17.92 -3.46 3.19
C ARG A 37 17.10 -4.68 2.75
N VAL A 38 17.12 -5.74 3.54
CA VAL A 38 16.35 -6.96 3.22
C VAL A 38 14.97 -6.86 3.84
N TYR A 39 13.95 -6.87 3.00
CA TYR A 39 12.55 -6.90 3.41
C TYR A 39 11.98 -8.31 3.23
N ILE A 40 11.11 -8.71 4.15
CA ILE A 40 10.43 -10.01 4.12
C ILE A 40 8.93 -9.75 3.98
N MET A 41 8.33 -10.25 2.91
CA MET A 41 6.90 -10.10 2.64
C MET A 41 6.18 -11.43 2.88
N ASN A 42 5.19 -11.42 3.77
CA ASN A 42 4.32 -12.57 4.01
C ASN A 42 3.17 -12.55 2.99
N ILE A 43 3.46 -13.02 1.78
CA ILE A 43 2.56 -12.90 0.63
C ILE A 43 1.20 -13.58 0.84
N ASP A 44 1.16 -14.70 1.55
CA ASP A 44 -0.08 -15.41 1.84
C ASP A 44 -0.99 -14.58 2.77
N HIS A 45 -0.41 -13.90 3.77
CA HIS A 45 -1.15 -12.98 4.64
C HIS A 45 -1.67 -11.76 3.87
N CYS A 46 -0.84 -11.18 2.99
CA CYS A 46 -1.28 -10.09 2.12
C CYS A 46 -2.50 -10.49 1.30
N ASN A 47 -2.49 -11.68 0.71
CA ASN A 47 -3.58 -12.15 -0.13
C ASN A 47 -4.82 -12.60 0.66
N SER A 48 -4.66 -13.16 1.87
CA SER A 48 -5.80 -13.57 2.71
C SER A 48 -6.58 -12.37 3.28
N HIS A 49 -5.95 -11.20 3.38
CA HIS A 49 -6.55 -9.96 3.90
C HIS A 49 -6.73 -8.88 2.81
N SER A 50 -6.47 -9.22 1.55
CA SER A 50 -6.65 -8.30 0.43
C SER A 50 -8.13 -8.06 0.13
N SER A 51 -8.48 -6.81 -0.19
CA SER A 51 -9.78 -6.44 -0.75
C SER A 51 -9.87 -6.67 -2.27
N PHE A 52 -8.76 -7.03 -2.91
CA PHE A 52 -8.69 -7.27 -4.35
C PHE A 52 -9.02 -8.72 -4.69
N LYS A 53 -9.65 -8.92 -5.85
CA LYS A 53 -9.88 -10.24 -6.44
C LYS A 53 -8.59 -10.83 -7.01
N ASP A 54 -7.76 -9.98 -7.60
CA ASP A 54 -6.48 -10.36 -8.18
C ASP A 54 -5.41 -10.49 -7.09
N LYS A 55 -4.49 -11.42 -7.31
CA LYS A 55 -3.44 -11.70 -6.32
C LYS A 55 -2.36 -10.64 -6.32
N VAL A 56 -1.96 -10.26 -5.11
CA VAL A 56 -0.74 -9.50 -4.86
C VAL A 56 0.44 -10.45 -4.94
N THR A 57 1.44 -10.15 -5.78
CA THR A 57 2.62 -10.99 -6.01
C THR A 57 3.91 -10.33 -5.57
N MET A 58 3.92 -9.02 -5.40
CA MET A 58 5.07 -8.22 -4.97
C MET A 58 4.61 -6.93 -4.29
N SER A 59 5.55 -6.19 -3.74
CA SER A 59 5.34 -4.88 -3.14
C SER A 59 6.37 -3.88 -3.69
N ASN A 60 6.25 -2.62 -3.30
CA ASN A 60 7.22 -1.57 -3.59
C ASN A 60 8.45 -1.66 -2.67
N LEU A 61 9.39 -0.73 -2.83
CA LEU A 61 10.65 -0.70 -2.08
C LEU A 61 10.46 -0.73 -0.56
N CYS A 62 9.53 0.05 -0.02
CA CYS A 62 9.28 0.14 1.43
C CYS A 62 8.23 -0.85 1.94
N GLN A 63 7.65 -1.68 1.08
CA GLN A 63 6.63 -2.70 1.38
C GLN A 63 5.29 -2.18 1.96
N GLU A 64 5.00 -0.89 1.85
CA GLU A 64 3.73 -0.32 2.29
C GLU A 64 2.59 -0.51 1.27
N ILE A 65 2.90 -0.86 0.01
CA ILE A 65 1.90 -1.00 -1.05
C ILE A 65 1.72 -2.47 -1.41
N THR A 66 0.49 -2.96 -1.26
CA THR A 66 0.10 -4.33 -1.59
C THR A 66 -1.02 -4.32 -2.63
N LEU A 67 -0.66 -3.98 -3.86
CA LEU A 67 -1.57 -3.93 -5.01
C LEU A 67 -1.26 -5.07 -6.00
N PRO A 68 -2.28 -5.60 -6.71
CA PRO A 68 -2.05 -6.58 -7.76
C PRO A 68 -1.18 -6.03 -8.89
N THR A 69 -0.29 -6.87 -9.39
CA THR A 69 0.57 -6.58 -10.55
C THR A 69 0.64 -7.80 -11.46
N TYR A 70 0.93 -7.55 -12.76
CA TYR A 70 1.22 -8.60 -13.72
C TYR A 70 2.59 -8.38 -14.37
N PRO A 71 3.39 -9.43 -14.55
CA PRO A 71 4.73 -9.29 -15.13
C PRO A 71 4.67 -8.78 -16.56
N LEU A 72 5.68 -8.00 -16.95
CA LEU A 72 5.88 -7.53 -18.30
C LEU A 72 6.84 -8.45 -19.06
N SER A 73 6.55 -8.74 -20.32
CA SER A 73 7.47 -9.43 -21.23
C SER A 73 8.48 -8.45 -21.87
N HIS A 74 8.09 -7.18 -22.04
CA HIS A 74 8.90 -6.08 -22.55
C HIS A 74 8.31 -4.74 -22.08
N ILE A 75 9.02 -3.64 -22.27
CA ILE A 75 8.65 -2.32 -21.72
C ILE A 75 7.30 -1.80 -22.24
N ASP A 76 6.95 -2.12 -23.49
CA ASP A 76 5.71 -1.69 -24.13
C ASP A 76 4.61 -2.77 -24.04
N ASP A 77 4.74 -3.71 -23.13
CA ASP A 77 3.75 -4.78 -22.94
C ASP A 77 2.48 -4.21 -22.30
N TYR A 78 1.39 -4.21 -23.08
CA TYR A 78 0.07 -3.76 -22.64
C TYR A 78 -0.73 -4.84 -21.87
N LEU A 79 -0.20 -6.05 -21.74
CA LEU A 79 -0.78 -7.14 -20.94
C LEU A 79 -0.20 -7.16 -19.52
N GLY A 80 0.95 -6.51 -19.33
CA GLY A 80 1.55 -6.34 -18.00
C GLY A 80 0.89 -5.21 -17.21
N GLU A 81 1.06 -5.24 -15.90
CA GLU A 81 0.56 -4.20 -14.99
C GLU A 81 1.61 -3.80 -13.98
N ILE A 82 1.91 -2.51 -13.90
CA ILE A 82 2.71 -1.90 -12.85
C ILE A 82 1.76 -1.12 -11.95
N ALA A 83 1.55 -1.60 -10.74
CA ALA A 83 0.70 -0.90 -9.77
C ALA A 83 1.39 0.38 -9.28
N LEU A 84 0.67 1.48 -9.31
CA LEU A 84 1.04 2.74 -8.68
C LEU A 84 0.00 3.10 -7.62
N CYS A 85 0.45 3.73 -6.56
CA CYS A 85 -0.40 4.33 -5.55
C CYS A 85 -0.10 5.82 -5.48
N ILE A 86 -1.13 6.65 -5.68
CA ILE A 86 -1.04 8.10 -5.56
C ILE A 86 -1.26 8.46 -4.09
N LEU A 87 -0.34 9.22 -3.50
CA LEU A 87 -0.25 9.40 -2.05
C LEU A 87 -0.58 10.82 -1.61
N SER A 88 -1.27 10.94 -0.49
CA SER A 88 -1.53 12.19 0.23
C SER A 88 -1.55 11.93 1.74
N ALA A 89 -1.44 13.00 2.53
CA ALA A 89 -1.57 12.91 3.98
C ALA A 89 -2.21 14.17 4.56
N VAL A 90 -3.23 13.99 5.40
CA VAL A 90 -3.89 15.07 6.16
C VAL A 90 -3.13 15.33 7.45
N ASN A 91 -2.79 16.58 7.74
CA ASN A 91 -2.14 16.96 9.00
C ASN A 91 -3.17 17.11 10.12
N VAL A 92 -3.50 16.01 10.79
CA VAL A 92 -4.50 15.98 11.87
C VAL A 92 -4.13 16.87 13.07
N GLY A 93 -2.86 17.17 13.28
CA GLY A 93 -2.43 18.12 14.29
C GLY A 93 -2.88 19.58 14.03
N LYS A 94 -3.33 19.89 12.81
CA LYS A 94 -3.84 21.21 12.41
C LYS A 94 -5.36 21.26 12.23
N VAL A 95 -6.02 20.14 12.11
CA VAL A 95 -7.49 20.03 12.00
C VAL A 95 -8.14 20.60 13.26
N LYS A 96 -9.22 21.36 13.08
CA LYS A 96 -9.89 22.11 14.17
C LYS A 96 -11.24 21.49 14.56
N SER A 97 -11.90 20.81 13.62
CA SER A 97 -13.21 20.19 13.83
C SER A 97 -13.34 18.90 13.00
N ASP A 98 -14.35 18.12 13.31
CA ASP A 98 -14.68 16.91 12.56
C ASP A 98 -15.18 17.25 11.14
N ASP A 99 -15.96 18.34 11.00
CA ASP A 99 -16.41 18.84 9.69
C ASP A 99 -15.21 19.22 8.80
N GLU A 100 -14.20 19.90 9.36
CA GLU A 100 -12.96 20.21 8.62
C GLU A 100 -12.19 18.93 8.23
N LEU A 101 -12.22 17.91 9.07
CA LEU A 101 -11.63 16.60 8.74
C LEU A 101 -12.35 15.94 7.56
N GLU A 102 -13.69 15.98 7.55
CA GLU A 102 -14.49 15.45 6.44
C GLU A 102 -14.18 16.18 5.12
N ASP A 103 -14.16 17.52 5.14
CA ASP A 103 -13.83 18.33 3.97
C ASP A 103 -12.43 18.05 3.42
N LEU A 104 -11.44 17.90 4.32
CA LEU A 104 -10.07 17.56 3.92
C LEU A 104 -9.95 16.15 3.36
N CYS A 105 -10.70 15.20 3.88
CA CYS A 105 -10.77 13.84 3.33
C CYS A 105 -11.38 13.86 1.93
N ASP A 106 -12.51 14.56 1.73
CA ASP A 106 -13.16 14.70 0.42
C ASP A 106 -12.22 15.38 -0.59
N LEU A 107 -11.62 16.50 -0.21
CA LEU A 107 -10.64 17.20 -1.05
C LEU A 107 -9.45 16.31 -1.42
N SER A 108 -8.93 15.52 -0.48
CA SER A 108 -7.80 14.63 -0.72
C SER A 108 -8.15 13.54 -1.73
N VAL A 109 -9.32 12.90 -1.59
CA VAL A 109 -9.78 11.87 -2.53
C VAL A 109 -9.95 12.45 -3.92
N ARG A 110 -10.69 13.55 -4.07
CA ARG A 110 -10.95 14.18 -5.38
C ARG A 110 -9.66 14.67 -6.05
N SER A 111 -8.78 15.33 -5.28
CA SER A 111 -7.51 15.83 -5.83
C SER A 111 -6.62 14.70 -6.35
N LEU A 112 -6.53 13.58 -5.63
CA LEU A 112 -5.71 12.46 -6.07
C LEU A 112 -6.35 11.69 -7.24
N ASP A 113 -7.67 11.59 -7.27
CA ASP A 113 -8.40 10.99 -8.39
C ASP A 113 -8.18 11.78 -9.68
N GLU A 114 -8.27 13.11 -9.63
CA GLU A 114 -7.96 13.99 -10.77
C GLU A 114 -6.49 13.87 -11.20
N LEU A 115 -5.55 13.74 -10.26
CA LEU A 115 -4.13 13.57 -10.59
C LEU A 115 -3.85 12.28 -11.38
N ILE A 116 -4.63 11.24 -11.20
CA ILE A 116 -4.53 10.00 -11.99
C ILE A 116 -4.74 10.28 -13.49
N ASP A 117 -5.63 11.18 -13.82
CA ASP A 117 -5.91 11.53 -15.21
C ASP A 117 -5.00 12.63 -15.76
N TYR A 118 -4.52 13.49 -14.91
CA TYR A 118 -3.67 14.63 -15.29
C TYR A 118 -2.20 14.25 -15.52
N GLN A 119 -1.67 13.25 -14.80
CA GLN A 119 -0.25 12.89 -14.91
C GLN A 119 0.09 12.14 -16.20
N ASP A 120 1.32 12.31 -16.68
CA ASP A 120 1.88 11.53 -17.77
C ASP A 120 2.45 10.20 -17.26
N TYR A 121 2.24 9.15 -18.04
CA TYR A 121 2.74 7.81 -17.73
C TYR A 121 3.81 7.40 -18.73
N PRO A 122 5.09 7.30 -18.34
CA PRO A 122 6.16 6.94 -19.27
C PRO A 122 6.12 5.46 -19.68
N VAL A 123 5.39 4.62 -18.95
CA VAL A 123 5.23 3.19 -19.20
C VAL A 123 3.75 2.84 -19.28
N GLU A 124 3.35 2.22 -20.38
CA GLU A 124 1.95 1.92 -20.67
C GLU A 124 1.32 0.97 -19.62
N ALA A 125 2.05 -0.04 -19.15
CA ALA A 125 1.59 -0.94 -18.10
C ALA A 125 1.24 -0.23 -16.79
N ALA A 126 1.93 0.87 -16.46
CA ALA A 126 1.61 1.71 -15.31
C ALA A 126 0.33 2.52 -15.54
N ARG A 127 0.15 3.08 -16.75
CA ARG A 127 -1.07 3.82 -17.12
C ARG A 127 -2.31 2.92 -17.05
N ILE A 128 -2.23 1.72 -17.63
CA ILE A 128 -3.32 0.75 -17.66
C ILE A 128 -3.73 0.37 -16.22
N ALA A 129 -2.78 -0.07 -15.40
CA ALA A 129 -3.04 -0.49 -14.02
C ALA A 129 -3.62 0.65 -13.17
N THR A 130 -3.03 1.85 -13.27
CA THR A 130 -3.44 3.00 -12.46
C THR A 130 -4.83 3.49 -12.84
N LYS A 131 -5.14 3.64 -14.13
CA LYS A 131 -6.46 4.08 -14.58
C LYS A 131 -7.56 3.03 -14.36
N ALA A 132 -7.22 1.74 -14.43
CA ALA A 132 -8.18 0.66 -14.19
C ALA A 132 -8.59 0.54 -12.72
N ARG A 133 -7.65 0.73 -11.77
CA ARG A 133 -7.91 0.52 -10.34
C ARG A 133 -8.05 1.82 -9.54
N ARG A 134 -7.49 2.92 -10.01
CA ARG A 134 -7.51 4.24 -9.35
C ARG A 134 -7.16 4.17 -7.86
N SER A 135 -6.08 3.44 -7.54
CA SER A 135 -5.68 3.18 -6.16
C SER A 135 -5.09 4.41 -5.50
N LEU A 136 -5.67 4.85 -4.39
CA LEU A 136 -5.26 6.01 -3.61
C LEU A 136 -4.72 5.56 -2.25
N GLY A 137 -3.64 6.20 -1.80
CA GLY A 137 -3.10 6.03 -0.46
C GLY A 137 -3.20 7.34 0.31
N ILE A 138 -4.22 7.49 1.15
CA ILE A 138 -4.43 8.69 1.94
C ILE A 138 -4.26 8.36 3.42
N GLY A 139 -3.22 8.92 4.02
CA GLY A 139 -2.92 8.74 5.42
C GLY A 139 -3.06 10.05 6.22
N PHE A 140 -2.61 10.04 7.45
CA PHE A 140 -2.51 11.25 8.25
C PHE A 140 -1.10 11.42 8.85
N ILE A 141 -0.71 12.66 9.07
CA ILE A 141 0.53 13.07 9.76
C ILE A 141 0.18 13.96 10.95
N GLY A 142 1.15 14.20 11.81
CA GLY A 142 0.98 15.09 12.95
C GLY A 142 0.24 14.45 14.14
N LEU A 143 0.17 13.12 14.23
CA LEU A 143 -0.51 12.40 15.30
C LEU A 143 0.04 12.76 16.68
N ALA A 144 1.37 12.79 16.85
CA ALA A 144 1.97 13.17 18.13
C ALA A 144 1.59 14.59 18.56
N HIS A 145 1.52 15.54 17.61
CA HIS A 145 1.05 16.89 17.87
C HIS A 145 -0.45 16.92 18.24
N TYR A 146 -1.27 16.13 17.55
CA TYR A 146 -2.69 15.97 17.88
C TYR A 146 -2.90 15.49 19.30
N LEU A 147 -2.21 14.42 19.71
CA LEU A 147 -2.27 13.88 21.08
C LEU A 147 -1.75 14.86 22.12
N ALA A 148 -0.64 15.56 21.82
CA ALA A 148 -0.09 16.59 22.70
C ALA A 148 -1.08 17.75 22.93
N LYS A 149 -1.83 18.17 21.93
CA LYS A 149 -2.90 19.19 22.06
C LYS A 149 -4.02 18.73 22.98
N LEU A 150 -4.33 17.42 22.99
CA LEU A 150 -5.31 16.82 23.90
C LEU A 150 -4.76 16.60 25.31
N GLY A 151 -3.46 16.78 25.50
CA GLY A 151 -2.79 16.54 26.80
C GLY A 151 -2.55 15.05 27.09
N TYR A 152 -2.66 14.17 26.08
CA TYR A 152 -2.48 12.74 26.26
C TYR A 152 -1.04 12.30 26.04
N LYS A 153 -0.59 11.34 26.85
CA LYS A 153 0.66 10.65 26.60
C LYS A 153 0.49 9.65 25.48
N TYR A 154 1.49 9.52 24.61
CA TYR A 154 1.44 8.68 23.42
C TYR A 154 1.11 7.20 23.70
N ASP A 155 1.53 6.69 24.85
CA ASP A 155 1.36 5.32 25.32
C ASP A 155 0.23 5.15 26.35
N SER A 156 -0.69 6.12 26.46
CA SER A 156 -1.81 6.07 27.38
C SER A 156 -3.10 5.52 26.73
N GLN A 157 -4.02 5.02 27.57
CA GLN A 157 -5.31 4.52 27.10
C GLN A 157 -6.13 5.62 26.42
N GLU A 158 -6.10 6.85 26.96
CA GLU A 158 -6.79 8.00 26.39
C GLU A 158 -6.28 8.33 24.98
N ALA A 159 -4.96 8.16 24.73
CA ALA A 159 -4.39 8.32 23.41
C ALA A 159 -4.88 7.23 22.44
N TRP A 160 -4.93 5.99 22.89
CA TRP A 160 -5.43 4.87 22.06
C TRP A 160 -6.90 5.05 21.71
N ASP A 161 -7.74 5.46 22.65
CA ASP A 161 -9.16 5.72 22.42
C ASP A 161 -9.35 6.91 21.45
N ALA A 162 -8.56 7.98 21.61
CA ALA A 162 -8.58 9.13 20.70
C ALA A 162 -8.13 8.74 19.27
N VAL A 163 -7.08 7.93 19.15
CA VAL A 163 -6.58 7.44 17.84
C VAL A 163 -7.60 6.50 17.20
N HIS A 164 -8.27 5.66 17.98
CA HIS A 164 -9.34 4.79 17.48
C HIS A 164 -10.46 5.61 16.86
N GLY A 165 -11.00 6.59 17.60
CA GLY A 165 -12.07 7.48 17.09
C GLY A 165 -11.63 8.29 15.86
N LEU A 166 -10.43 8.87 15.89
CA LEU A 166 -9.85 9.58 14.74
C LEU A 166 -9.75 8.67 13.50
N SER A 167 -9.26 7.45 13.68
CA SER A 167 -9.08 6.50 12.57
C SER A 167 -10.42 6.04 12.00
N GLU A 168 -11.42 5.85 12.84
CA GLU A 168 -12.80 5.51 12.41
C GLU A 168 -13.41 6.63 11.57
N SER A 169 -13.40 7.88 12.06
CA SER A 169 -13.90 9.05 11.31
C SER A 169 -13.14 9.23 9.99
N PHE A 170 -11.82 9.16 10.05
CA PHE A 170 -10.96 9.30 8.87
C PHE A 170 -11.26 8.26 7.79
N GLN A 171 -11.34 6.98 8.16
CA GLN A 171 -11.68 5.90 7.24
C GLN A 171 -13.09 6.07 6.67
N TYR A 172 -14.05 6.43 7.50
CA TYR A 172 -15.42 6.66 7.08
C TYR A 172 -15.54 7.78 6.04
N TYR A 173 -14.91 8.94 6.28
CA TYR A 173 -14.96 10.07 5.36
C TYR A 173 -14.28 9.78 4.03
N LEU A 174 -13.13 9.10 4.06
CA LEU A 174 -12.45 8.67 2.83
C LEU A 174 -13.31 7.72 2.00
N LEU A 175 -13.93 6.72 2.62
CA LEU A 175 -14.82 5.78 1.94
C LEU A 175 -16.08 6.48 1.42
N LYS A 176 -16.69 7.37 2.21
CA LYS A 176 -17.84 8.18 1.81
C LYS A 176 -17.53 9.01 0.56
N SER A 177 -16.38 9.69 0.54
CA SER A 177 -15.93 10.46 -0.61
C SER A 177 -15.66 9.57 -1.82
N SER A 178 -14.92 8.46 -1.65
CA SER A 178 -14.63 7.52 -2.73
C SER A 178 -15.90 6.95 -3.36
N LEU A 179 -16.89 6.57 -2.55
CA LEU A 179 -18.17 6.09 -3.05
C LEU A 179 -18.94 7.18 -3.83
N SER A 180 -18.80 8.45 -3.47
CA SER A 180 -19.46 9.55 -4.19
C SER A 180 -18.96 9.69 -5.63
N LEU A 181 -17.72 9.29 -5.92
CA LEU A 181 -17.14 9.34 -7.27
C LEU A 181 -17.63 8.22 -8.19
N ILE A 182 -18.12 7.11 -7.62
CA ILE A 182 -18.63 5.98 -8.42
C ILE A 182 -19.95 6.31 -9.11
N HIS A 183 -20.69 7.27 -8.59
CA HIS A 183 -22.03 7.67 -9.05
C HIS A 183 -22.03 8.94 -9.92
N ILE A 184 -20.87 9.45 -10.28
CA ILE A 184 -20.70 10.53 -11.26
C ILE A 184 -20.35 9.92 -12.61
#